data_d44c10515a823c094c3e3ddf2b8eda5b
#
_entry.id   d44c10515a823c094c3e3ddf2b8eda5b
#
_cell.length_a   1.000
_cell.length_b   1.000
_cell.length_c   1.000
_cell.angle_alpha   90.00
_cell.angle_beta   90.00
_cell.angle_gamma   90.00
#
_symmetry.space_group_name_H-M   'P 1'
#
loop_
_entity.id
_entity.type
_entity.pdbx_description
1 polymer ?
#
loop_
_entity_poly.entity_id
_entity_poly.type
_entity_poly.pdbx_seq_one_letter_code
_entity_poly.pdbx_strand_id
1 'polypeptide(L)'
;DPDPLLQNGRKTIGYKLEKEYWDIRPTPQFVQILDYLEEAKEFGYTRVLIGETGCGKTFVSDIFLNHNVKEVFKITVGSTDTISDLLDKIFDCLKIEASGSKSKKIREIVKKLTTMYLDGLEPTIMVDEAEYLKQATLCNMKELIDHLKGKASVIMIGTNQLERKIDALQKKDRDGIPQFASRISLCKRYIRNIDTSFQEFLSDFEDQELVKFCQRFCSDYRNLHDLLVPAMREADKLQVPLTLEFVKRY
;
A
#
# COMPACT_ATOMS: atom_id res chain seq x y z
N ASP A 1 10.10 -9.93 -23.04
CA ASP A 1 10.95 -10.12 -21.87
C ASP A 1 10.03 -10.05 -20.65
N PRO A 2 10.13 -10.96 -19.68
CA PRO A 2 9.30 -10.90 -18.50
C PRO A 2 9.69 -9.69 -17.68
N ASP A 3 8.67 -8.99 -17.15
CA ASP A 3 8.76 -7.81 -16.32
C ASP A 3 9.80 -8.01 -15.19
N PRO A 4 10.80 -7.12 -15.03
CA PRO A 4 11.81 -7.22 -13.98
C PRO A 4 11.22 -7.27 -12.56
N LEU A 5 9.98 -6.80 -12.35
CA LEU A 5 9.27 -6.83 -11.08
C LEU A 5 8.83 -8.24 -10.65
N LEU A 6 8.82 -9.19 -11.59
CA LEU A 6 8.46 -10.59 -11.33
C LEU A 6 9.67 -11.49 -11.08
N GLN A 7 10.90 -10.95 -11.09
CA GLN A 7 12.09 -11.74 -10.79
C GLN A 7 12.28 -11.87 -9.28
N ASN A 8 12.15 -13.07 -8.80
CA ASN A 8 12.29 -13.52 -7.41
C ASN A 8 13.46 -12.88 -6.67
N GLY A 9 13.16 -11.97 -5.75
CA GLY A 9 14.12 -11.42 -4.81
C GLY A 9 14.49 -12.44 -3.73
N ARG A 10 15.53 -13.25 -3.95
CA ARG A 10 16.12 -14.09 -2.90
C ARG A 10 16.83 -13.21 -1.89
N LYS A 11 16.28 -13.08 -0.68
CA LYS A 11 16.96 -12.42 0.43
C LYS A 11 18.05 -13.33 0.97
N THR A 12 19.29 -12.90 0.82
CA THR A 12 20.43 -13.53 1.49
C THR A 12 20.62 -12.84 2.86
N ILE A 13 20.19 -13.49 3.93
CA ILE A 13 20.57 -13.09 5.30
C ILE A 13 21.48 -14.18 5.83
N GLY A 14 22.78 -13.89 5.91
CA GLY A 14 23.77 -14.86 6.30
C GLY A 14 23.94 -16.02 5.31
N TYR A 15 24.65 -17.07 5.69
CA TYR A 15 25.00 -18.23 4.85
C TYR A 15 23.85 -19.21 4.53
N LYS A 16 22.57 -18.87 4.79
CA LYS A 16 21.40 -19.69 4.44
C LYS A 16 20.52 -18.95 3.45
N LEU A 17 20.37 -19.54 2.26
CA LEU A 17 19.29 -19.19 1.33
C LEU A 17 17.98 -19.67 1.97
N GLU A 18 17.17 -18.77 2.50
CA GLU A 18 15.83 -19.12 2.92
C GLU A 18 14.94 -19.32 1.69
N LYS A 19 14.22 -20.45 1.65
CA LYS A 19 13.22 -20.73 0.62
C LYS A 19 12.08 -19.73 0.77
N GLU A 20 11.75 -19.03 -0.29
CA GLU A 20 10.59 -18.14 -0.31
C GLU A 20 9.34 -19.00 -0.57
N TYR A 21 8.37 -18.95 0.34
CA TYR A 21 7.14 -19.75 0.28
C TYR A 21 5.96 -18.96 -0.27
N TRP A 22 6.14 -17.67 -0.49
CA TRP A 22 5.10 -16.80 -1.02
C TRP A 22 5.66 -15.98 -2.18
N ASP A 23 5.41 -16.46 -3.38
CA ASP A 23 5.84 -15.79 -4.61
C ASP A 23 4.91 -14.63 -4.94
N ILE A 24 5.47 -13.61 -5.60
CA ILE A 24 4.68 -12.55 -6.20
C ILE A 24 3.85 -13.15 -7.34
N ARG A 25 2.53 -13.03 -7.26
CA ARG A 25 1.62 -13.49 -8.30
C ARG A 25 0.92 -12.29 -8.94
N PRO A 26 0.76 -12.24 -10.27
CA PRO A 26 0.11 -11.15 -10.98
C PRO A 26 -1.42 -11.23 -10.86
N THR A 27 -1.92 -11.16 -9.62
CA THR A 27 -3.37 -11.09 -9.38
C THR A 27 -3.94 -9.82 -10.01
N PRO A 28 -5.24 -9.80 -10.40
CA PRO A 28 -5.87 -8.59 -10.93
C PRO A 28 -5.73 -7.38 -10.01
N GLN A 29 -5.74 -7.59 -8.68
CA GLN A 29 -5.53 -6.53 -7.69
C GLN A 29 -4.10 -6.04 -7.69
N PHE A 30 -3.11 -6.96 -7.75
CA PHE A 30 -1.69 -6.62 -7.83
C PHE A 30 -1.40 -5.71 -9.01
N VAL A 31 -1.80 -6.15 -10.21
CA VAL A 31 -1.59 -5.40 -11.47
C VAL A 31 -2.27 -4.04 -11.38
N GLN A 32 -3.55 -4.01 -10.98
CA GLN A 32 -4.32 -2.76 -10.90
C GLN A 32 -3.73 -1.75 -9.91
N ILE A 33 -3.25 -2.20 -8.75
CA ILE A 33 -2.61 -1.31 -7.76
C ILE A 33 -1.32 -0.76 -8.32
N LEU A 34 -0.48 -1.63 -8.91
CA LEU A 34 0.79 -1.24 -9.49
C LEU A 34 0.61 -0.20 -10.59
N ASP A 35 -0.31 -0.44 -11.54
CA ASP A 35 -0.64 0.49 -12.62
C ASP A 35 -1.03 1.88 -12.08
N TYR A 36 -1.83 1.93 -11.02
CA TYR A 36 -2.25 3.21 -10.41
C TYR A 36 -1.09 3.93 -9.71
N LEU A 37 -0.17 3.19 -9.10
CA LEU A 37 1.01 3.77 -8.46
C LEU A 37 1.99 4.33 -9.50
N GLU A 38 2.23 3.57 -10.57
CA GLU A 38 3.10 3.97 -11.70
C GLU A 38 2.52 5.18 -12.43
N GLU A 39 1.24 5.14 -12.83
CA GLU A 39 0.55 6.28 -13.45
C GLU A 39 0.63 7.53 -12.58
N ALA A 40 0.40 7.39 -11.28
CA ALA A 40 0.46 8.52 -10.38
C ALA A 40 1.87 9.12 -10.30
N LYS A 41 2.90 8.26 -10.19
CA LYS A 41 4.31 8.67 -10.11
C LYS A 41 4.73 9.39 -11.38
N GLU A 42 4.51 8.80 -12.55
CA GLU A 42 4.90 9.32 -13.87
C GLU A 42 4.31 10.73 -14.13
N PHE A 43 3.02 10.91 -13.82
CA PHE A 43 2.31 12.16 -14.15
C PHE A 43 2.18 13.14 -12.97
N GLY A 44 2.75 12.87 -11.82
CA GLY A 44 2.61 13.72 -10.63
C GLY A 44 1.16 13.84 -10.16
N TYR A 45 0.35 12.77 -10.27
CA TYR A 45 -1.05 12.81 -9.93
C TYR A 45 -1.30 12.56 -8.43
N THR A 46 -2.36 13.20 -7.92
CA THR A 46 -2.96 12.75 -6.67
C THR A 46 -3.87 11.55 -6.95
N ARG A 47 -3.77 10.50 -6.13
CA ARG A 47 -4.65 9.33 -6.18
C ARG A 47 -5.12 8.92 -4.79
N VAL A 48 -6.34 8.39 -4.72
CA VAL A 48 -6.90 7.77 -3.51
C VAL A 48 -7.28 6.34 -3.88
N LEU A 49 -6.46 5.38 -3.47
CA LEU A 49 -6.68 3.96 -3.73
C LEU A 49 -7.55 3.37 -2.64
N ILE A 50 -8.70 2.86 -3.02
CA ILE A 50 -9.70 2.29 -2.11
C ILE A 50 -9.89 0.81 -2.46
N GLY A 51 -9.67 -0.05 -1.47
CA GLY A 51 -9.85 -1.50 -1.66
C GLY A 51 -10.11 -2.20 -0.34
N GLU A 52 -10.60 -3.42 -0.42
CA GLU A 52 -10.89 -4.26 0.74
C GLU A 52 -9.64 -4.55 1.57
N THR A 53 -9.83 -4.85 2.85
CA THR A 53 -8.76 -5.36 3.71
C THR A 53 -8.25 -6.68 3.13
N GLY A 54 -6.92 -6.90 3.19
CA GLY A 54 -6.31 -8.14 2.70
C GLY A 54 -6.14 -8.25 1.17
N CYS A 55 -6.57 -7.25 0.36
CA CYS A 55 -6.42 -7.27 -1.11
C CYS A 55 -4.99 -6.95 -1.62
N GLY A 56 -4.00 -6.85 -0.74
CA GLY A 56 -2.60 -6.69 -1.13
C GLY A 56 -2.09 -5.25 -1.25
N LYS A 57 -2.88 -4.21 -0.90
CA LYS A 57 -2.47 -2.79 -1.02
C LYS A 57 -1.10 -2.49 -0.42
N THR A 58 -0.92 -2.83 0.85
CA THR A 58 0.33 -2.62 1.58
C THR A 58 1.48 -3.41 0.94
N PHE A 59 1.24 -4.66 0.58
CA PHE A 59 2.23 -5.52 -0.08
C PHE A 59 2.73 -4.91 -1.41
N VAL A 60 1.82 -4.53 -2.30
CA VAL A 60 2.18 -3.93 -3.60
C VAL A 60 2.87 -2.58 -3.41
N SER A 61 2.39 -1.75 -2.47
CA SER A 61 3.02 -0.46 -2.19
C SER A 61 4.43 -0.60 -1.60
N ASP A 62 4.73 -1.68 -0.85
CA ASP A 62 6.07 -1.98 -0.35
C ASP A 62 7.00 -2.44 -1.48
N ILE A 63 6.50 -3.25 -2.40
CA ILE A 63 7.25 -3.63 -3.61
C ILE A 63 7.57 -2.38 -4.43
N PHE A 64 6.58 -1.53 -4.69
CA PHE A 64 6.76 -0.29 -5.44
C PHE A 64 7.78 0.64 -4.77
N LEU A 65 7.72 0.81 -3.44
CA LEU A 65 8.71 1.55 -2.67
C LEU A 65 10.12 0.98 -2.86
N ASN A 66 10.28 -0.34 -2.75
CA ASN A 66 11.58 -0.99 -2.86
C ASN A 66 12.22 -0.84 -4.24
N HIS A 67 11.43 -0.72 -5.30
CA HIS A 67 11.91 -0.46 -6.65
C HIS A 67 12.18 1.02 -6.93
N ASN A 68 11.63 1.93 -6.12
CA ASN A 68 11.72 3.37 -6.31
C ASN A 68 12.28 4.11 -5.09
N VAL A 69 13.27 3.54 -4.38
CA VAL A 69 13.78 4.00 -3.07
C VAL A 69 14.29 5.45 -3.04
N LYS A 70 14.62 6.05 -4.18
CA LYS A 70 15.10 7.43 -4.27
C LYS A 70 13.98 8.46 -4.43
N GLU A 71 12.79 8.02 -4.84
CA GLU A 71 11.71 8.89 -5.29
C GLU A 71 10.42 8.69 -4.52
N VAL A 72 10.22 7.49 -3.98
CA VAL A 72 8.98 7.11 -3.29
C VAL A 72 9.20 7.10 -1.78
N PHE A 73 8.29 7.76 -1.07
CA PHE A 73 8.30 7.93 0.38
C PHE A 73 6.99 7.42 0.96
N LYS A 74 7.01 6.29 1.67
CA LYS A 74 5.81 5.68 2.24
C LYS A 74 5.71 5.95 3.73
N ILE A 75 4.53 6.39 4.15
CA ILE A 75 4.17 6.64 5.54
C ILE A 75 2.93 5.81 5.88
N THR A 76 2.96 5.10 7.00
CA THR A 76 1.78 4.41 7.54
C THR A 76 1.18 5.24 8.66
N VAL A 77 -0.12 5.51 8.58
CA VAL A 77 -0.86 6.31 9.57
C VAL A 77 -1.38 5.42 10.68
N GLY A 78 -1.04 5.76 11.92
CA GLY A 78 -1.62 5.11 13.10
C GLY A 78 -2.92 5.78 13.57
N SER A 79 -3.75 5.05 14.29
CA SER A 79 -5.03 5.56 14.83
C SER A 79 -4.86 6.73 15.80
N THR A 80 -3.72 6.82 16.48
CA THR A 80 -3.39 7.91 17.43
C THR A 80 -2.78 9.12 16.76
N ASP A 81 -2.25 8.99 15.52
CA ASP A 81 -1.50 10.03 14.85
C ASP A 81 -2.26 11.34 14.73
N THR A 82 -1.54 12.40 14.99
CA THR A 82 -1.95 13.78 14.75
C THR A 82 -1.34 14.28 13.43
N ILE A 83 -1.70 15.50 13.02
CA ILE A 83 -1.05 16.16 11.88
C ILE A 83 0.46 16.36 12.13
N SER A 84 0.88 16.61 13.38
CA SER A 84 2.30 16.77 13.69
C SER A 84 3.05 15.47 13.45
N ASP A 85 2.50 14.35 13.93
CA ASP A 85 3.10 13.02 13.76
C ASP A 85 3.21 12.65 12.28
N LEU A 86 2.18 12.95 11.47
CA LEU A 86 2.24 12.72 10.03
C LEU A 86 3.36 13.54 9.37
N LEU A 87 3.46 14.84 9.69
CA LEU A 87 4.52 15.69 9.13
C LEU A 87 5.90 15.21 9.56
N ASP A 88 6.06 14.79 10.81
CA ASP A 88 7.33 14.27 11.33
C ASP A 88 7.73 12.96 10.62
N LYS A 89 6.80 12.03 10.41
CA LYS A 89 7.03 10.83 9.59
C LYS A 89 7.47 11.16 8.16
N ILE A 90 6.88 12.20 7.53
CA ILE A 90 7.30 12.65 6.19
C ILE A 90 8.73 13.20 6.25
N PHE A 91 9.08 13.98 7.28
CA PHE A 91 10.44 14.52 7.47
C PHE A 91 11.47 13.39 7.60
N ASP A 92 11.16 12.38 8.41
CA ASP A 92 12.03 11.20 8.61
C ASP A 92 12.29 10.49 7.28
N CYS A 93 11.22 10.24 6.49
CA CYS A 93 11.34 9.60 5.17
C CYS A 93 12.17 10.44 4.19
N LEU A 94 11.98 11.77 4.18
CA LEU A 94 12.71 12.69 3.31
C LEU A 94 14.13 13.00 3.82
N LYS A 95 14.49 12.53 5.02
CA LYS A 95 15.78 12.79 5.70
C LYS A 95 16.10 14.29 5.79
N ILE A 96 15.11 15.07 6.21
CA ILE A 96 15.24 16.50 6.46
C ILE A 96 14.93 16.82 7.92
N GLU A 97 15.57 17.84 8.47
CA GLU A 97 15.38 18.20 9.87
C GLU A 97 14.03 18.88 10.10
N ALA A 98 13.29 18.37 11.07
CA ALA A 98 11.99 18.89 11.46
C ALA A 98 12.15 20.04 12.47
N SER A 99 11.82 21.29 12.07
CA SER A 99 11.81 22.41 13.01
C SER A 99 10.71 23.41 12.70
N GLY A 100 10.06 23.95 13.74
CA GLY A 100 9.12 25.06 13.65
C GLY A 100 7.65 24.66 13.53
N SER A 101 6.82 25.63 13.09
CA SER A 101 5.37 25.47 12.99
C SER A 101 4.96 24.49 11.88
N LYS A 102 3.71 23.98 11.96
CA LYS A 102 3.14 23.07 10.93
C LYS A 102 3.24 23.67 9.54
N SER A 103 2.92 24.94 9.35
CA SER A 103 3.03 25.63 8.06
C SER A 103 4.49 25.72 7.57
N LYS A 104 5.47 25.86 8.47
CA LYS A 104 6.88 25.82 8.10
C LYS A 104 7.26 24.42 7.64
N LYS A 105 6.85 23.40 8.39
CA LYS A 105 7.07 21.98 8.03
C LYS A 105 6.51 21.68 6.63
N ILE A 106 5.26 22.05 6.33
CA ILE A 106 4.65 21.83 4.99
C ILE A 106 5.50 22.50 3.91
N ARG A 107 5.93 23.76 4.11
CA ARG A 107 6.79 24.46 3.13
C ARG A 107 8.12 23.76 2.88
N GLU A 108 8.77 23.24 3.91
CA GLU A 108 10.04 22.51 3.74
C GLU A 108 9.84 21.19 2.98
N ILE A 109 8.76 20.44 3.25
CA ILE A 109 8.39 19.26 2.47
C ILE A 109 8.19 19.63 1.00
N VAL A 110 7.38 20.64 0.72
CA VAL A 110 7.10 21.12 -0.64
C VAL A 110 8.39 21.55 -1.34
N LYS A 111 9.25 22.29 -0.66
CA LYS A 111 10.55 22.71 -1.19
C LYS A 111 11.42 21.52 -1.55
N LYS A 112 11.57 20.54 -0.65
CA LYS A 112 12.38 19.35 -0.89
C LYS A 112 11.89 18.56 -2.11
N LEU A 113 10.58 18.27 -2.18
CA LEU A 113 10.00 17.52 -3.29
C LEU A 113 10.05 18.31 -4.61
N THR A 114 9.85 19.64 -4.56
CA THR A 114 10.00 20.49 -5.75
C THR A 114 11.46 20.49 -6.26
N THR A 115 12.44 20.50 -5.35
CA THR A 115 13.87 20.39 -5.75
C THR A 115 14.12 19.04 -6.44
N MET A 116 13.61 17.93 -5.87
CA MET A 116 13.75 16.61 -6.50
C MET A 116 13.13 16.57 -7.91
N TYR A 117 11.95 17.17 -8.08
CA TYR A 117 11.31 17.29 -9.39
C TYR A 117 12.15 18.08 -10.40
N LEU A 118 12.75 19.21 -9.96
CA LEU A 118 13.64 20.01 -10.80
C LEU A 118 14.94 19.30 -11.17
N ASP A 119 15.36 18.35 -10.32
CA ASP A 119 16.52 17.47 -10.56
C ASP A 119 16.16 16.28 -11.50
N GLY A 120 14.93 16.26 -12.04
CA GLY A 120 14.46 15.25 -12.99
C GLY A 120 13.96 13.95 -12.34
N LEU A 121 13.69 13.97 -11.03
CA LEU A 121 13.07 12.85 -10.31
C LEU A 121 11.54 12.99 -10.30
N GLU A 122 10.85 11.88 -10.01
CA GLU A 122 9.38 11.79 -9.90
C GLU A 122 8.95 11.54 -8.45
N PRO A 123 9.10 12.54 -7.54
CA PRO A 123 8.87 12.33 -6.12
C PRO A 123 7.42 11.97 -5.83
N THR A 124 7.23 10.96 -4.99
CA THR A 124 5.92 10.40 -4.64
C THR A 124 5.81 10.21 -3.13
N ILE A 125 4.77 10.78 -2.51
CA ILE A 125 4.40 10.48 -1.13
C ILE A 125 3.24 9.49 -1.14
N MET A 126 3.42 8.33 -0.50
CA MET A 126 2.36 7.37 -0.23
C MET A 126 1.95 7.40 1.23
N VAL A 127 0.67 7.54 1.49
CA VAL A 127 0.07 7.55 2.84
C VAL A 127 -0.79 6.30 2.95
N ASP A 128 -0.25 5.26 3.58
CA ASP A 128 -0.95 3.99 3.81
C ASP A 128 -1.80 4.05 5.09
N GLU A 129 -2.86 3.25 5.14
CA GLU A 129 -3.88 3.25 6.20
C GLU A 129 -4.55 4.64 6.40
N ALA A 130 -4.80 5.33 5.29
CA ALA A 130 -5.31 6.70 5.28
C ALA A 130 -6.69 6.87 5.94
N GLU A 131 -7.41 5.79 6.21
CA GLU A 131 -8.63 5.80 7.02
C GLU A 131 -8.44 6.31 8.44
N TYR A 132 -7.22 6.23 8.99
CA TYR A 132 -6.90 6.77 10.31
C TYR A 132 -6.63 8.28 10.31
N LEU A 133 -6.48 8.93 9.15
CA LEU A 133 -6.32 10.39 9.07
C LEU A 133 -7.49 11.12 9.74
N LYS A 134 -7.18 11.98 10.71
CA LYS A 134 -8.18 12.82 11.39
C LYS A 134 -8.60 14.00 10.51
N GLN A 135 -9.76 14.62 10.79
CA GLN A 135 -10.27 15.77 10.03
C GLN A 135 -9.21 16.85 9.82
N ALA A 136 -8.54 17.28 10.89
CA ALA A 136 -7.50 18.31 10.79
C ALA A 136 -6.34 17.90 9.86
N THR A 137 -5.99 16.60 9.83
CA THR A 137 -4.95 16.07 8.96
C THR A 137 -5.40 16.06 7.49
N LEU A 138 -6.65 15.66 7.20
CA LEU A 138 -7.23 15.74 5.86
C LEU A 138 -7.20 17.17 5.30
N CYS A 139 -7.55 18.16 6.14
CA CYS A 139 -7.48 19.58 5.74
C CYS A 139 -6.04 20.04 5.39
N ASN A 140 -5.04 19.55 6.13
CA ASN A 140 -3.63 19.88 5.83
C ASN A 140 -3.10 19.10 4.60
N MET A 141 -3.60 17.88 4.34
CA MET A 141 -3.29 17.16 3.10
C MET A 141 -3.72 17.94 1.85
N LYS A 142 -4.83 18.67 1.92
CA LYS A 142 -5.25 19.58 0.83
C LYS A 142 -4.16 20.60 0.49
N GLU A 143 -3.51 21.19 1.49
CA GLU A 143 -2.42 22.18 1.29
C GLU A 143 -1.22 21.51 0.59
N LEU A 144 -0.82 20.32 1.01
CA LEU A 144 0.23 19.55 0.33
C LEU A 144 -0.14 19.23 -1.13
N ILE A 145 -1.35 18.75 -1.37
CA ILE A 145 -1.85 18.43 -2.73
C ILE A 145 -1.80 19.67 -3.63
N ASP A 146 -2.28 20.81 -3.14
CA ASP A 146 -2.33 22.05 -3.93
C ASP A 146 -0.92 22.55 -4.30
N HIS A 147 0.05 22.45 -3.39
CA HIS A 147 1.43 22.92 -3.62
C HIS A 147 2.27 21.96 -4.48
N LEU A 148 1.96 20.66 -4.43
CA LEU A 148 2.71 19.63 -5.14
C LEU A 148 2.14 19.28 -6.52
N LYS A 149 1.00 19.83 -6.88
CA LYS A 149 0.31 19.54 -8.15
C LYS A 149 1.26 19.69 -9.34
N GLY A 150 1.41 18.62 -10.13
CA GLY A 150 2.29 18.57 -11.31
C GLY A 150 3.78 18.55 -11.01
N LYS A 151 4.19 18.34 -9.75
CA LYS A 151 5.60 18.25 -9.32
C LYS A 151 5.90 17.00 -8.52
N ALA A 152 4.92 16.52 -7.77
CA ALA A 152 5.04 15.30 -6.99
C ALA A 152 3.68 14.64 -6.85
N SER A 153 3.69 13.32 -6.76
CA SER A 153 2.48 12.55 -6.49
C SER A 153 2.16 12.53 -5.00
N VAL A 154 0.86 12.54 -4.70
CA VAL A 154 0.34 12.29 -3.36
C VAL A 154 -0.69 11.16 -3.44
N ILE A 155 -0.34 10.00 -2.92
CA ILE A 155 -1.17 8.80 -3.01
C ILE A 155 -1.65 8.43 -1.61
N MET A 156 -2.95 8.43 -1.40
CA MET A 156 -3.59 7.94 -0.17
C MET A 156 -4.11 6.53 -0.44
N ILE A 157 -3.74 5.59 0.40
CA ILE A 157 -4.12 4.18 0.30
C ILE A 157 -4.96 3.83 1.52
N GLY A 158 -6.15 3.27 1.31
CA GLY A 158 -7.04 2.95 2.42
C GLY A 158 -8.14 1.97 2.04
N THR A 159 -9.02 1.74 3.00
CA THR A 159 -10.21 0.92 2.83
C THR A 159 -11.44 1.78 2.53
N ASN A 160 -12.58 1.14 2.28
CA ASN A 160 -13.87 1.82 2.16
C ASN A 160 -14.22 2.69 3.39
N GLN A 161 -13.54 2.48 4.53
CA GLN A 161 -13.71 3.33 5.72
C GLN A 161 -13.21 4.75 5.48
N LEU A 162 -12.13 4.92 4.70
CA LEU A 162 -11.64 6.25 4.32
C LEU A 162 -12.72 7.04 3.60
N GLU A 163 -13.34 6.46 2.58
CA GLU A 163 -14.39 7.10 1.80
C GLU A 163 -15.61 7.44 2.68
N ARG A 164 -16.13 6.45 3.42
CA ARG A 164 -17.26 6.67 4.35
C ARG A 164 -16.98 7.78 5.36
N LYS A 165 -15.76 7.86 5.87
CA LYS A 165 -15.34 8.93 6.79
C LYS A 165 -15.40 10.30 6.11
N ILE A 166 -14.83 10.43 4.91
CA ILE A 166 -14.82 11.71 4.16
C ILE A 166 -16.26 12.13 3.84
N ASP A 167 -17.08 11.22 3.35
CA ASP A 167 -18.49 11.48 3.03
C ASP A 167 -19.30 11.88 4.28
N ALA A 168 -19.08 11.22 5.41
CA ALA A 168 -19.74 11.56 6.67
C ALA A 168 -19.33 12.95 7.20
N LEU A 169 -18.06 13.32 7.05
CA LEU A 169 -17.56 14.64 7.42
C LEU A 169 -18.09 15.71 6.46
N GLN A 170 -18.19 15.41 5.18
CA GLN A 170 -18.71 16.30 4.16
C GLN A 170 -20.22 16.56 4.36
N LYS A 171 -21.02 15.51 4.64
CA LYS A 171 -22.43 15.64 4.96
C LYS A 171 -22.71 16.50 6.19
N LYS A 172 -21.76 16.53 7.15
CA LYS A 172 -21.82 17.39 8.34
C LYS A 172 -21.23 18.78 8.12
N ASP A 173 -20.86 19.10 6.89
CA ASP A 173 -20.23 20.37 6.49
C ASP A 173 -19.08 20.78 7.42
N ARG A 174 -18.21 19.81 7.75
CA ARG A 174 -17.07 20.06 8.65
C ARG A 174 -16.03 20.96 7.97
N ASP A 175 -15.54 21.95 8.71
CA ASP A 175 -14.60 22.96 8.24
C ASP A 175 -13.41 22.32 7.48
N GLY A 176 -13.13 22.83 6.27
CA GLY A 176 -12.04 22.40 5.41
C GLY A 176 -12.27 21.10 4.63
N ILE A 177 -13.29 20.31 4.98
CA ILE A 177 -13.58 19.04 4.33
C ILE A 177 -14.16 19.20 2.92
N PRO A 178 -15.13 20.11 2.65
CA PRO A 178 -15.60 20.32 1.29
C PRO A 178 -14.45 20.67 0.31
N GLN A 179 -13.51 21.48 0.76
CA GLN A 179 -12.33 21.86 -0.04
C GLN A 179 -11.39 20.69 -0.30
N PHE A 180 -11.13 19.85 0.72
CA PHE A 180 -10.35 18.62 0.55
C PHE A 180 -11.06 17.63 -0.37
N ALA A 181 -12.36 17.36 -0.13
CA ALA A 181 -13.16 16.43 -0.93
C ALA A 181 -13.19 16.84 -2.42
N SER A 182 -13.28 18.15 -2.70
CA SER A 182 -13.21 18.68 -4.06
C SER A 182 -11.87 18.35 -4.76
N ARG A 183 -10.74 18.31 -4.04
CA ARG A 183 -9.42 17.98 -4.61
C ARG A 183 -9.28 16.51 -4.98
N ILE A 184 -9.96 15.64 -4.24
CA ILE A 184 -9.85 14.19 -4.42
C ILE A 184 -11.03 13.57 -5.17
N SER A 185 -12.05 14.33 -5.53
CA SER A 185 -13.30 13.80 -6.10
C SER A 185 -13.08 12.94 -7.34
N LEU A 186 -12.19 13.33 -8.24
CA LEU A 186 -11.84 12.60 -9.46
C LEU A 186 -10.57 11.74 -9.30
N CYS A 187 -9.96 11.75 -8.13
CA CYS A 187 -8.72 11.03 -7.86
C CYS A 187 -8.93 9.62 -7.30
N LYS A 188 -10.17 9.27 -6.95
CA LYS A 188 -10.50 7.96 -6.38
C LYS A 188 -10.33 6.85 -7.41
N ARG A 189 -9.69 5.77 -6.98
CA ARG A 189 -9.51 4.53 -7.75
C ARG A 189 -9.90 3.36 -6.87
N TYR A 190 -10.85 2.56 -7.35
CA TYR A 190 -11.36 1.41 -6.62
C TYR A 190 -10.67 0.14 -7.10
N ILE A 191 -10.10 -0.58 -6.16
CA ILE A 191 -9.45 -1.85 -6.43
C ILE A 191 -10.54 -2.93 -6.51
N ARG A 192 -10.42 -3.82 -7.48
CA ARG A 192 -11.35 -4.93 -7.67
C ARG A 192 -11.45 -5.78 -6.41
N ASN A 193 -12.63 -6.31 -6.16
CA ASN A 193 -12.86 -7.25 -5.07
C ASN A 193 -11.99 -8.50 -5.25
N ILE A 194 -11.65 -9.13 -4.14
CA ILE A 194 -10.82 -10.35 -4.15
C ILE A 194 -11.65 -11.49 -4.75
N ASP A 195 -11.04 -12.21 -5.68
CA ASP A 195 -11.57 -13.49 -6.14
C ASP A 195 -11.11 -14.58 -5.18
N THR A 196 -12.05 -15.10 -4.39
CA THR A 196 -11.78 -16.17 -3.42
C THR A 196 -11.50 -17.53 -4.05
N SER A 197 -11.49 -17.64 -5.38
CA SER A 197 -10.96 -18.82 -6.06
C SER A 197 -9.44 -18.95 -5.86
N PHE A 198 -8.75 -17.83 -5.62
CA PHE A 198 -7.30 -17.74 -5.44
C PHE A 198 -6.51 -18.50 -6.52
N GLN A 199 -7.02 -18.51 -7.74
CA GLN A 199 -6.50 -19.34 -8.82
C GLN A 199 -5.00 -19.14 -9.04
N GLU A 200 -4.51 -17.90 -8.97
CA GLU A 200 -3.10 -17.56 -9.18
C GLU A 200 -2.17 -18.20 -8.14
N PHE A 201 -2.69 -18.51 -6.95
CA PHE A 201 -1.92 -19.13 -5.86
C PHE A 201 -2.16 -20.62 -5.73
N LEU A 202 -3.37 -21.10 -6.00
CA LEU A 202 -3.79 -22.46 -5.72
C LEU A 202 -3.67 -23.40 -6.93
N SER A 203 -3.41 -22.90 -8.13
CA SER A 203 -3.25 -23.73 -9.34
C SER A 203 -2.10 -24.75 -9.25
N ASP A 204 -1.08 -24.47 -8.45
CA ASP A 204 0.10 -25.30 -8.32
C ASP A 204 -0.07 -26.44 -7.28
N PHE A 205 -1.20 -26.48 -6.57
CA PHE A 205 -1.46 -27.49 -5.54
C PHE A 205 -2.17 -28.72 -6.13
N GLU A 206 -1.60 -29.89 -5.91
CA GLU A 206 -2.16 -31.17 -6.38
C GLU A 206 -3.37 -31.63 -5.53
N ASP A 207 -3.35 -31.34 -4.21
CA ASP A 207 -4.43 -31.72 -3.29
C ASP A 207 -5.66 -30.85 -3.47
N GLN A 208 -6.64 -31.35 -4.22
CA GLN A 208 -7.89 -30.65 -4.51
C GLN A 208 -8.77 -30.41 -3.28
N GLU A 209 -8.64 -31.22 -2.24
CA GLU A 209 -9.37 -31.01 -0.97
C GLU A 209 -8.76 -29.86 -0.18
N LEU A 210 -7.43 -29.69 -0.21
CA LEU A 210 -6.75 -28.52 0.34
C LEU A 210 -7.16 -27.25 -0.41
N VAL A 211 -7.20 -27.29 -1.76
CA VAL A 211 -7.66 -26.17 -2.59
C VAL A 211 -9.07 -25.73 -2.20
N LYS A 212 -10.02 -26.65 -2.18
CA LYS A 212 -11.41 -26.37 -1.76
C LYS A 212 -11.51 -25.82 -0.34
N PHE A 213 -10.68 -26.34 0.56
CA PHE A 213 -10.62 -25.86 1.94
C PHE A 213 -10.15 -24.41 1.99
N CYS A 214 -9.05 -24.06 1.30
CA CYS A 214 -8.55 -22.69 1.22
C CYS A 214 -9.61 -21.72 0.65
N GLN A 215 -10.26 -22.08 -0.46
CA GLN A 215 -11.31 -21.30 -1.10
C GLN A 215 -12.52 -21.03 -0.20
N ARG A 216 -12.85 -22.01 0.66
CA ARG A 216 -13.97 -21.89 1.59
C ARG A 216 -13.60 -21.15 2.88
N PHE A 217 -12.37 -21.31 3.35
CA PHE A 217 -11.94 -20.83 4.66
C PHE A 217 -11.30 -19.43 4.60
N CYS A 218 -10.57 -19.12 3.53
CA CYS A 218 -9.90 -17.83 3.36
C CYS A 218 -10.81 -16.83 2.66
N SER A 219 -10.90 -15.63 3.20
CA SER A 219 -11.67 -14.53 2.62
C SER A 219 -10.80 -13.53 1.83
N ASP A 220 -9.49 -13.57 2.02
CA ASP A 220 -8.54 -12.63 1.43
C ASP A 220 -7.12 -13.23 1.33
N TYR A 221 -6.22 -12.52 0.64
CA TYR A 221 -4.84 -12.98 0.42
C TYR A 221 -4.03 -13.06 1.71
N ARG A 222 -4.33 -12.26 2.73
CA ARG A 222 -3.66 -12.34 4.03
C ARG A 222 -4.04 -13.65 4.74
N ASN A 223 -5.33 -13.99 4.78
CA ASN A 223 -5.78 -15.26 5.35
C ASN A 223 -5.14 -16.44 4.62
N LEU A 224 -5.06 -16.38 3.29
CA LEU A 224 -4.45 -17.44 2.49
C LEU A 224 -2.95 -17.57 2.81
N HIS A 225 -2.22 -16.47 2.87
CA HIS A 225 -0.81 -16.42 3.24
C HIS A 225 -0.59 -16.99 4.65
N ASP A 226 -1.35 -16.50 5.63
CA ASP A 226 -1.17 -16.88 7.04
C ASP A 226 -1.53 -18.34 7.30
N LEU A 227 -2.39 -18.94 6.47
CA LEU A 227 -2.70 -20.36 6.50
C LEU A 227 -1.60 -21.20 5.83
N LEU A 228 -1.21 -20.85 4.59
CA LEU A 228 -0.37 -21.70 3.77
C LEU A 228 1.12 -21.59 4.09
N VAL A 229 1.65 -20.40 4.30
CA VAL A 229 3.11 -20.20 4.45
C VAL A 229 3.67 -20.94 5.67
N PRO A 230 3.08 -20.85 6.87
CA PRO A 230 3.56 -21.63 8.00
C PRO A 230 3.48 -23.16 7.75
N ALA A 231 2.37 -23.62 7.16
CA ALA A 231 2.17 -25.05 6.87
C ALA A 231 3.17 -25.56 5.82
N MET A 232 3.45 -24.78 4.76
CA MET A 232 4.46 -25.11 3.75
C MET A 232 5.87 -25.20 4.36
N ARG A 233 6.23 -24.26 5.25
CA ARG A 233 7.52 -24.29 5.96
C ARG A 233 7.68 -25.54 6.82
N GLU A 234 6.63 -25.94 7.52
CA GLU A 234 6.69 -27.09 8.40
C GLU A 234 6.67 -28.42 7.61
N ALA A 235 5.86 -28.49 6.54
CA ALA A 235 5.86 -29.64 5.64
C ALA A 235 7.25 -29.87 5.02
N ASP A 236 7.92 -28.80 4.58
CA ASP A 236 9.28 -28.86 4.05
C ASP A 236 10.30 -29.34 5.10
N LYS A 237 10.23 -28.87 6.33
CA LYS A 237 11.12 -29.31 7.42
C LYS A 237 10.95 -30.79 7.71
N LEU A 238 9.72 -31.28 7.67
CA LEU A 238 9.39 -32.68 7.93
C LEU A 238 9.55 -33.56 6.69
N GLN A 239 9.82 -32.95 5.52
CA GLN A 239 9.92 -33.66 4.23
C GLN A 239 8.66 -34.47 3.89
N VAL A 240 7.49 -33.90 4.19
CA VAL A 240 6.18 -34.48 3.89
C VAL A 240 5.41 -33.61 2.90
N PRO A 241 4.50 -34.20 2.10
CA PRO A 241 3.67 -33.45 1.20
C PRO A 241 2.70 -32.54 1.98
N LEU A 242 2.45 -31.35 1.45
CA LEU A 242 1.43 -30.44 1.98
C LEU A 242 0.04 -30.96 1.58
N THR A 243 -0.71 -31.45 2.53
CA THR A 243 -2.07 -31.99 2.35
C THR A 243 -3.05 -31.32 3.28
N LEU A 244 -4.36 -31.44 2.99
CA LEU A 244 -5.42 -30.95 3.88
C LEU A 244 -5.30 -31.55 5.29
N GLU A 245 -4.97 -32.83 5.39
CA GLU A 245 -4.77 -33.49 6.71
C GLU A 245 -3.64 -32.85 7.50
N PHE A 246 -2.54 -32.51 6.80
CA PHE A 246 -1.39 -31.84 7.41
C PHE A 246 -1.79 -30.47 7.92
N VAL A 247 -2.44 -29.64 7.07
CA VAL A 247 -2.87 -28.28 7.42
C VAL A 247 -3.86 -28.28 8.61
N LYS A 248 -4.74 -29.27 8.72
CA LYS A 248 -5.70 -29.36 9.84
C LYS A 248 -5.05 -29.78 11.16
N ARG A 249 -3.89 -30.40 11.13
CA ARG A 249 -3.14 -30.80 12.35
C ARG A 249 -2.19 -29.71 12.84
N TYR A 250 -1.80 -28.84 11.96
CA TYR A 250 -0.92 -27.71 12.22
C TYR A 250 -1.71 -26.51 12.77
#